data_b50d28a170cd3cb76771419ebc2c4dfb
#
_entry.id   b50d28a170cd3cb76771419ebc2c4dfb
#
_cell.length_a   1.000
_cell.length_b   1.000
_cell.length_c   1.000
_cell.angle_alpha   90.00
_cell.angle_beta   90.00
_cell.angle_gamma   90.00
#
_symmetry.space_group_name_H-M   'P 1'
#
loop_
_entity.id
_entity.type
_entity.pdbx_description
1 polymer ?
#
loop_
_entity_poly.entity_id
_entity_poly.type
_entity_poly.pdbx_seq_one_letter_code
_entity_poly.pdbx_strand_id
1 'polypeptide(L)'
;MLKIGVDAMGGDFAPEAAVQGAVLALEAIGPDSRIVLFGDEAKIKAVLEAEGCSAERFDIVATTEVIEMGDHPAKAFQAKADSSITVGFGYLAKGAIDGFASAGSTGAMMVGSMYAVKPIEGVIRPAISSIVPTIAGRPALLLDVGLNVDCKPEVLAQ
;
A
#
# COMPACT_ATOMS: atom_id res chain seq x y z
N MET A 1 -0.70 16.03 12.00
CA MET A 1 0.31 14.95 11.91
C MET A 1 -0.12 14.01 10.80
N LEU A 2 0.69 13.88 9.75
CA LEU A 2 0.42 13.00 8.61
C LEU A 2 0.65 11.53 9.02
N LYS A 3 -0.30 10.66 8.73
CA LYS A 3 -0.19 9.22 9.02
C LYS A 3 -0.15 8.41 7.73
N ILE A 4 0.93 7.69 7.52
CA ILE A 4 1.10 6.82 6.34
C ILE A 4 1.05 5.37 6.77
N GLY A 5 0.09 4.64 6.26
CA GLY A 5 -0.03 3.20 6.43
C GLY A 5 0.92 2.46 5.49
N VAL A 6 1.55 1.42 6.00
CA VAL A 6 2.43 0.53 5.24
C VAL A 6 2.00 -0.92 5.50
N ASP A 7 1.72 -1.63 4.41
CA ASP A 7 1.54 -3.08 4.45
C ASP A 7 2.88 -3.76 4.72
N ALA A 8 3.08 -4.22 5.95
CA ALA A 8 4.31 -4.88 6.35
C ALA A 8 4.42 -6.32 5.82
N MET A 9 3.31 -6.87 5.31
CA MET A 9 3.27 -8.26 4.81
C MET A 9 3.28 -8.33 3.29
N GLY A 10 3.39 -7.19 2.60
CA GLY A 10 3.40 -7.11 1.14
C GLY A 10 4.80 -7.14 0.55
N GLY A 11 4.98 -7.96 -0.51
CA GLY A 11 6.23 -8.08 -1.25
C GLY A 11 6.96 -9.40 -1.03
N ASP A 12 7.90 -9.69 -1.92
CA ASP A 12 8.62 -10.98 -1.96
C ASP A 12 9.50 -11.22 -0.73
N PHE A 13 9.90 -10.17 -0.04
CA PHE A 13 10.77 -10.20 1.14
C PHE A 13 10.07 -9.59 2.36
N ALA A 14 8.77 -9.72 2.44
CA ALA A 14 8.00 -9.30 3.60
C ALA A 14 8.11 -10.34 4.75
N PRO A 15 8.13 -9.89 6.01
CA PRO A 15 8.01 -8.50 6.46
C PRO A 15 9.34 -7.73 6.47
N GLU A 16 10.48 -8.41 6.28
CA GLU A 16 11.82 -7.86 6.51
C GLU A 16 12.04 -6.57 5.70
N ALA A 17 11.93 -6.64 4.38
CA ALA A 17 12.21 -5.48 3.52
C ALA A 17 11.23 -4.32 3.76
N ALA A 18 9.96 -4.61 4.02
CA ALA A 18 8.96 -3.57 4.28
C ALA A 18 9.23 -2.84 5.61
N VAL A 19 9.56 -3.59 6.67
CA VAL A 19 9.84 -3.02 7.99
C VAL A 19 11.18 -2.30 8.01
N GLN A 20 12.23 -2.86 7.39
CA GLN A 20 13.53 -2.18 7.23
C GLN A 20 13.38 -0.87 6.46
N GLY A 21 12.62 -0.89 5.36
CA GLY A 21 12.29 0.32 4.60
C GLY A 21 11.56 1.37 5.44
N ALA A 22 10.65 0.95 6.31
CA ALA A 22 9.96 1.85 7.23
C ALA A 22 10.91 2.45 8.27
N VAL A 23 11.88 1.67 8.79
CA VAL A 23 12.92 2.18 9.71
C VAL A 23 13.76 3.25 9.02
N LEU A 24 14.23 3.00 7.79
CA LEU A 24 14.98 3.98 7.01
C LEU A 24 14.15 5.25 6.72
N ALA A 25 12.86 5.08 6.44
CA ALA A 25 11.97 6.21 6.17
C ALA A 25 11.81 7.14 7.37
N LEU A 26 11.94 6.65 8.62
CA LEU A 26 11.87 7.50 9.82
C LEU A 26 12.94 8.60 9.85
N GLU A 27 14.07 8.40 9.17
CA GLU A 27 15.14 9.41 9.09
C GLU A 27 14.82 10.50 8.07
N ALA A 28 13.98 10.17 7.09
CA ALA A 28 13.64 11.07 5.98
C ALA A 28 12.32 11.83 6.19
N ILE A 29 11.38 11.24 6.97
CA ILE A 29 10.11 11.90 7.27
C ILE A 29 10.26 12.87 8.44
N GLY A 30 9.59 14.03 8.35
CA GLY A 30 9.62 15.03 9.42
C GLY A 30 8.86 14.58 10.68
N PRO A 31 9.03 15.31 11.80
CA PRO A 31 8.42 14.96 13.09
C PRO A 31 6.89 15.04 13.08
N ASP A 32 6.31 15.69 12.08
CA ASP A 32 4.85 15.79 11.90
C ASP A 32 4.25 14.59 11.15
N SER A 33 5.04 13.54 10.91
CA SER A 33 4.60 12.33 10.21
C SER A 33 4.73 11.10 11.10
N ARG A 34 3.83 10.13 10.90
CA ARG A 34 3.80 8.86 11.62
C ARG A 34 3.61 7.71 10.63
N ILE A 35 4.37 6.64 10.79
CA ILE A 35 4.19 5.40 10.02
C ILE A 35 3.32 4.44 10.84
N VAL A 36 2.32 3.87 10.19
CA VAL A 36 1.42 2.85 10.73
C VAL A 36 1.68 1.55 10.00
N LEU A 37 2.22 0.54 10.68
CA LEU A 37 2.53 -0.77 10.11
C LEU A 37 1.33 -1.72 10.27
N PHE A 38 0.88 -2.32 9.18
CA PHE A 38 -0.19 -3.31 9.17
C PHE A 38 0.39 -4.70 8.92
N GLY A 39 0.16 -5.66 9.81
CA GLY A 39 0.68 -7.01 9.63
C GLY A 39 0.73 -7.83 10.91
N ASP A 40 1.43 -8.98 10.84
CA ASP A 40 1.73 -9.82 11.98
C ASP A 40 2.62 -9.07 12.98
N GLU A 41 2.04 -8.69 14.12
CA GLU A 41 2.71 -7.86 15.11
C GLU A 41 4.00 -8.51 15.64
N ALA A 42 3.98 -9.83 15.83
CA ALA A 42 5.16 -10.54 16.35
C ALA A 42 6.31 -10.51 15.34
N LYS A 43 6.02 -10.72 14.06
CA LYS A 43 7.01 -10.66 12.99
C LYS A 43 7.55 -9.23 12.81
N ILE A 44 6.67 -8.23 12.81
CA ILE A 44 7.07 -6.81 12.72
C ILE A 44 8.02 -6.47 13.87
N LYS A 45 7.66 -6.80 15.11
CA LYS A 45 8.49 -6.52 16.29
C LYS A 45 9.84 -7.22 16.24
N ALA A 46 9.88 -8.48 15.76
CA ALA A 46 11.13 -9.21 15.61
C ALA A 46 12.10 -8.53 14.63
N VAL A 47 11.59 -8.01 13.51
CA VAL A 47 12.43 -7.26 12.55
C VAL A 47 12.88 -5.92 13.14
N LEU A 48 12.00 -5.19 13.83
CA LEU A 48 12.37 -3.93 14.49
C LEU A 48 13.45 -4.13 15.54
N GLU A 49 13.37 -5.21 16.33
CA GLU A 49 14.39 -5.58 17.32
C GLU A 49 15.73 -5.89 16.65
N ALA A 50 15.72 -6.65 15.55
CA ALA A 50 16.92 -6.96 14.78
C ALA A 50 17.60 -5.69 14.21
N GLU A 51 16.81 -4.69 13.83
CA GLU A 51 17.28 -3.38 13.36
C GLU A 51 17.66 -2.41 14.50
N GLY A 52 17.53 -2.83 15.77
CA GLY A 52 17.78 -1.97 16.93
C GLY A 52 16.83 -0.77 17.04
N CYS A 53 15.67 -0.87 16.44
CA CYS A 53 14.67 0.20 16.39
C CYS A 53 13.52 -0.07 17.36
N SER A 54 13.19 0.91 18.22
CA SER A 54 12.04 0.77 19.14
C SER A 54 10.72 0.74 18.39
N ALA A 55 9.87 -0.24 18.72
CA ALA A 55 8.51 -0.35 18.18
C ALA A 55 7.62 0.85 18.52
N GLU A 56 7.92 1.61 19.59
CA GLU A 56 7.19 2.81 19.98
C GLU A 56 7.26 3.94 18.95
N ARG A 57 8.24 3.87 18.03
CA ARG A 57 8.39 4.82 16.92
C ARG A 57 7.33 4.64 15.84
N PHE A 58 6.60 3.54 15.86
CA PHE A 58 5.52 3.21 14.91
C PHE A 58 4.19 3.04 15.64
N ASP A 59 3.09 3.17 14.89
CA ASP A 59 1.82 2.58 15.26
C ASP A 59 1.74 1.21 14.59
N ILE A 60 1.40 0.15 15.32
CA ILE A 60 1.28 -1.20 14.76
C ILE A 60 -0.18 -1.63 14.86
N VAL A 61 -0.73 -2.03 13.73
CA VAL A 61 -2.07 -2.60 13.61
C VAL A 61 -1.92 -4.09 13.29
N ALA A 62 -2.19 -4.92 14.28
CA ALA A 62 -2.08 -6.37 14.13
C ALA A 62 -3.10 -6.90 13.14
N THR A 63 -2.65 -7.76 12.22
CA THR A 63 -3.48 -8.52 11.28
C THR A 63 -2.99 -9.96 11.20
N THR A 64 -3.89 -10.89 10.85
CA THR A 64 -3.59 -12.33 10.91
C THR A 64 -3.58 -13.00 9.53
N GLU A 65 -4.03 -12.28 8.49
CA GLU A 65 -4.15 -12.82 7.14
C GLU A 65 -3.27 -12.03 6.15
N VAL A 66 -2.87 -12.70 5.08
CA VAL A 66 -2.09 -12.11 3.98
C VAL A 66 -2.77 -12.43 2.65
N ILE A 67 -2.94 -11.43 1.79
CA ILE A 67 -3.35 -11.63 0.40
C ILE A 67 -2.09 -11.90 -0.42
N GLU A 68 -1.97 -13.14 -0.91
CA GLU A 68 -0.81 -13.57 -1.69
C GLU A 68 -0.84 -13.05 -3.13
N MET A 69 0.32 -12.98 -3.77
CA MET A 69 0.44 -12.52 -5.17
C MET A 69 -0.37 -13.38 -6.16
N GLY A 70 -0.51 -14.68 -5.87
CA GLY A 70 -1.28 -15.63 -6.69
C GLY A 70 -2.79 -15.67 -6.40
N ASP A 71 -3.25 -14.96 -5.39
CA ASP A 71 -4.67 -14.93 -5.05
C ASP A 71 -5.50 -14.17 -6.08
N HIS A 72 -6.75 -14.61 -6.29
CA HIS A 72 -7.69 -13.82 -7.09
C HIS A 72 -8.08 -12.54 -6.33
N PRO A 73 -7.71 -11.33 -6.81
CA PRO A 73 -7.75 -10.11 -6.02
C PRO A 73 -9.09 -9.81 -5.35
N ALA A 74 -10.19 -9.84 -6.11
CA ALA A 74 -11.51 -9.50 -5.59
C ALA A 74 -12.03 -10.54 -4.57
N LYS A 75 -11.77 -11.82 -4.82
CA LYS A 75 -12.17 -12.90 -3.90
C LYS A 75 -11.35 -12.85 -2.61
N ALA A 76 -10.03 -12.66 -2.73
CA ALA A 76 -9.14 -12.61 -1.58
C ALA A 76 -9.44 -11.38 -0.71
N PHE A 77 -9.66 -10.21 -1.30
CA PHE A 77 -10.03 -9.00 -0.58
C PHE A 77 -11.31 -9.15 0.23
N GLN A 78 -12.31 -9.88 -0.30
CA GLN A 78 -13.56 -10.15 0.41
C GLN A 78 -13.42 -11.26 1.48
N ALA A 79 -12.65 -12.31 1.19
CA ALA A 79 -12.53 -13.47 2.07
C ALA A 79 -11.56 -13.24 3.23
N LYS A 80 -10.45 -12.50 2.97
CA LYS A 80 -9.41 -12.21 3.96
C LYS A 80 -9.64 -10.81 4.57
N ALA A 81 -10.68 -10.71 5.37
CA ALA A 81 -11.09 -9.44 5.98
C ALA A 81 -10.07 -8.88 6.97
N ASP A 82 -9.25 -9.73 7.58
CA ASP A 82 -8.18 -9.37 8.51
C ASP A 82 -6.79 -9.35 7.85
N SER A 83 -6.73 -9.20 6.53
CA SER A 83 -5.46 -9.02 5.85
C SER A 83 -4.93 -7.58 6.00
N SER A 84 -3.61 -7.44 6.00
CA SER A 84 -2.92 -6.14 6.07
C SER A 84 -3.45 -5.14 5.04
N ILE A 85 -3.70 -5.58 3.79
CA ILE A 85 -4.27 -4.75 2.72
C ILE A 85 -5.72 -4.35 3.04
N THR A 86 -6.58 -5.31 3.43
CA THR A 86 -8.02 -5.03 3.67
C THR A 86 -8.19 -4.10 4.86
N VAL A 87 -7.48 -4.36 5.96
CA VAL A 87 -7.50 -3.52 7.16
C VAL A 87 -6.92 -2.14 6.87
N GLY A 88 -5.79 -2.05 6.14
CA GLY A 88 -5.16 -0.79 5.75
C GLY A 88 -6.12 0.11 4.94
N PHE A 89 -6.82 -0.45 3.96
CA PHE A 89 -7.86 0.29 3.23
C PHE A 89 -9.05 0.70 4.10
N GLY A 90 -9.40 -0.12 5.08
CA GLY A 90 -10.42 0.23 6.07
C GLY A 90 -10.03 1.46 6.91
N TYR A 91 -8.75 1.58 7.28
CA TYR A 91 -8.21 2.74 7.97
C TYR A 91 -8.16 3.97 7.07
N LEU A 92 -7.76 3.80 5.80
CA LEU A 92 -7.74 4.88 4.82
C LEU A 92 -9.15 5.44 4.56
N ALA A 93 -10.14 4.58 4.36
CA ALA A 93 -11.52 4.98 4.12
C ALA A 93 -12.15 5.74 5.30
N LYS A 94 -11.70 5.47 6.52
CA LYS A 94 -12.15 6.17 7.74
C LYS A 94 -11.36 7.45 8.04
N GLY A 95 -10.35 7.77 7.24
CA GLY A 95 -9.45 8.89 7.48
C GLY A 95 -8.55 8.71 8.72
N ALA A 96 -8.32 7.45 9.16
CA ALA A 96 -7.43 7.16 10.26
C ALA A 96 -5.94 7.17 9.83
N ILE A 97 -5.70 7.04 8.53
CA ILE A 97 -4.43 7.27 7.84
C ILE A 97 -4.68 8.13 6.61
N ASP A 98 -3.67 8.88 6.17
CA ASP A 98 -3.76 9.83 5.04
C ASP A 98 -3.28 9.21 3.72
N GLY A 99 -2.54 8.11 3.78
CA GLY A 99 -2.06 7.35 2.63
C GLY A 99 -1.78 5.90 3.02
N PHE A 100 -1.79 5.01 2.02
CA PHE A 100 -1.50 3.59 2.21
C PHE A 100 -0.59 3.06 1.11
N ALA A 101 0.47 2.37 1.49
CA ALA A 101 1.47 1.80 0.58
C ALA A 101 1.61 0.30 0.80
N SER A 102 1.77 -0.45 -0.28
CA SER A 102 2.04 -1.89 -0.27
C SER A 102 2.93 -2.27 -1.45
N ALA A 103 3.84 -3.21 -1.23
CA ALA A 103 4.60 -3.89 -2.27
C ALA A 103 4.01 -5.29 -2.57
N GLY A 104 2.82 -5.58 -2.07
CA GLY A 104 2.11 -6.84 -2.28
C GLY A 104 1.26 -6.86 -3.55
N SER A 105 0.11 -7.56 -3.48
CA SER A 105 -0.77 -7.77 -4.64
C SER A 105 -1.31 -6.47 -5.21
N THR A 106 -0.83 -6.07 -6.38
CA THR A 106 -1.31 -4.90 -7.14
C THR A 106 -2.83 -4.97 -7.41
N GLY A 107 -3.33 -6.17 -7.73
CA GLY A 107 -4.76 -6.38 -7.94
C GLY A 107 -5.58 -6.16 -6.68
N ALA A 108 -5.09 -6.59 -5.52
CA ALA A 108 -5.76 -6.35 -4.24
C ALA A 108 -5.73 -4.87 -3.86
N MET A 109 -4.64 -4.17 -4.14
CA MET A 109 -4.54 -2.71 -3.96
C MET A 109 -5.55 -1.96 -4.83
N MET A 110 -5.72 -2.37 -6.09
CA MET A 110 -6.77 -1.81 -6.96
C MET A 110 -8.17 -2.06 -6.41
N VAL A 111 -8.45 -3.30 -6.01
CA VAL A 111 -9.76 -3.68 -5.45
C VAL A 111 -10.05 -2.85 -4.21
N GLY A 112 -9.09 -2.72 -3.30
CA GLY A 112 -9.21 -1.91 -2.09
C GLY A 112 -9.47 -0.43 -2.41
N SER A 113 -8.76 0.15 -3.39
CA SER A 113 -8.97 1.53 -3.80
C SER A 113 -10.37 1.76 -4.38
N MET A 114 -10.86 0.82 -5.21
CA MET A 114 -12.20 0.92 -5.79
C MET A 114 -13.32 0.82 -4.75
N TYR A 115 -13.20 -0.12 -3.80
CA TYR A 115 -14.28 -0.37 -2.85
C TYR A 115 -14.24 0.54 -1.62
N ALA A 116 -13.05 0.82 -1.10
CA ALA A 116 -12.90 1.59 0.13
C ALA A 116 -12.78 3.09 -0.12
N VAL A 117 -11.96 3.51 -1.10
CA VAL A 117 -11.72 4.94 -1.41
C VAL A 117 -12.69 5.46 -2.45
N LYS A 118 -13.11 4.63 -3.38
CA LYS A 118 -13.94 4.91 -4.55
C LYS A 118 -13.23 5.73 -5.63
N PRO A 119 -13.50 5.48 -6.91
CA PRO A 119 -12.95 6.28 -8.00
C PRO A 119 -13.56 7.68 -8.05
N ILE A 120 -12.83 8.60 -8.65
CA ILE A 120 -13.31 9.94 -9.02
C ILE A 120 -14.46 9.78 -10.02
N GLU A 121 -15.46 10.66 -9.95
CA GLU A 121 -16.58 10.64 -10.87
C GLU A 121 -16.12 10.68 -12.33
N GLY A 122 -16.66 9.80 -13.16
CA GLY A 122 -16.28 9.64 -14.56
C GLY A 122 -15.15 8.66 -14.82
N VAL A 123 -14.40 8.24 -13.79
CA VAL A 123 -13.37 7.21 -13.93
C VAL A 123 -14.01 5.82 -13.93
N ILE A 124 -13.88 5.10 -15.04
CA ILE A 124 -14.43 3.75 -15.22
C ILE A 124 -13.57 2.72 -14.48
N ARG A 125 -12.24 2.88 -14.60
CA ARG A 125 -11.24 2.03 -13.95
C ARG A 125 -10.08 2.87 -13.43
N PRO A 126 -9.62 2.65 -12.19
CA PRO A 126 -8.39 3.25 -11.70
C PRO A 126 -7.18 2.77 -12.54
N ALA A 127 -6.17 3.59 -12.62
CA ALA A 127 -4.91 3.29 -13.28
C ALA A 127 -3.74 3.57 -12.34
N ILE A 128 -2.66 2.83 -12.50
CA ILE A 128 -1.41 3.14 -11.80
C ILE A 128 -0.67 4.21 -12.60
N SER A 129 -0.34 5.31 -11.95
CA SER A 129 0.48 6.37 -12.52
C SER A 129 1.93 6.28 -12.07
N SER A 130 2.86 6.54 -12.98
CA SER A 130 4.28 6.65 -12.69
C SER A 130 4.87 7.89 -13.31
N ILE A 131 5.82 8.50 -12.60
CA ILE A 131 6.57 9.64 -13.12
C ILE A 131 7.77 9.12 -13.89
N VAL A 132 7.86 9.49 -15.16
CA VAL A 132 8.97 9.11 -16.05
C VAL A 132 9.84 10.34 -16.30
N PRO A 133 11.15 10.28 -16.03
CA PRO A 133 12.06 11.37 -16.36
C PRO A 133 12.20 11.50 -17.88
N THR A 134 12.23 12.74 -18.38
CA THR A 134 12.47 13.02 -19.80
C THR A 134 13.86 13.66 -20.01
N ILE A 135 14.39 13.56 -21.22
CA ILE A 135 15.67 14.18 -21.61
C ILE A 135 15.63 15.70 -21.40
N ALA A 136 14.46 16.32 -21.55
CA ALA A 136 14.29 17.77 -21.35
C ALA A 136 14.21 18.20 -19.88
N GLY A 137 14.38 17.27 -18.92
CA GLY A 137 14.34 17.54 -17.48
C GLY A 137 12.93 17.80 -16.91
N ARG A 138 11.90 17.73 -17.73
CA ARG A 138 10.50 17.82 -17.27
C ARG A 138 9.96 16.42 -17.03
N PRO A 139 9.34 16.12 -15.87
CA PRO A 139 8.72 14.81 -15.66
C PRO A 139 7.51 14.62 -16.59
N ALA A 140 7.36 13.42 -17.14
CA ALA A 140 6.14 12.98 -17.82
C ALA A 140 5.36 12.02 -16.92
N LEU A 141 4.04 12.03 -17.04
CA LEU A 141 3.18 11.09 -16.34
C LEU A 141 2.84 9.95 -17.30
N LEU A 142 3.14 8.73 -16.89
CA LEU A 142 2.75 7.51 -17.60
C LEU A 142 1.58 6.84 -16.87
N LEU A 143 0.52 6.57 -17.60
CA LEU A 143 -0.68 5.83 -17.19
C LEU A 143 -0.82 4.67 -18.17
N ASP A 144 -1.11 3.55 -17.85
CA ASP A 144 -1.20 2.62 -16.76
C ASP A 144 0.04 1.72 -16.77
N VAL A 145 0.73 1.59 -15.65
CA VAL A 145 1.99 0.83 -15.62
C VAL A 145 1.80 -0.59 -15.08
N GLY A 146 0.87 -1.33 -15.66
CA GLY A 146 0.74 -2.78 -15.44
C GLY A 146 -0.49 -3.23 -14.64
N LEU A 147 -1.48 -2.38 -14.45
CA LEU A 147 -2.72 -2.74 -13.75
C LEU A 147 -3.80 -3.28 -14.70
N ASN A 148 -4.03 -2.59 -15.82
CA ASN A 148 -5.05 -2.93 -16.80
C ASN A 148 -4.39 -3.46 -18.07
N VAL A 149 -4.31 -4.76 -18.22
CA VAL A 149 -3.59 -5.42 -19.34
C VAL A 149 -4.34 -5.25 -20.66
N ASP A 150 -5.67 -5.17 -20.61
CA ASP A 150 -6.53 -5.13 -21.81
C ASP A 150 -7.62 -4.09 -21.60
N CYS A 151 -7.47 -2.93 -22.23
CA CYS A 151 -8.35 -1.78 -22.07
C CYS A 151 -9.25 -1.60 -23.28
N LYS A 152 -10.53 -1.38 -23.04
CA LYS A 152 -11.45 -0.85 -24.06
C LYS A 152 -11.13 0.62 -24.34
N PRO A 153 -11.47 1.13 -25.56
CA PRO A 153 -11.19 2.52 -25.92
C PRO A 153 -11.72 3.56 -24.91
N GLU A 154 -12.89 3.28 -24.31
CA GLU A 154 -13.51 4.18 -23.32
C GLU A 154 -12.66 4.31 -22.04
N VAL A 155 -11.94 3.25 -21.66
CA VAL A 155 -11.04 3.27 -20.49
C VAL A 155 -9.76 4.06 -20.78
N LEU A 156 -9.30 4.07 -22.03
CA LEU A 156 -8.12 4.84 -22.43
C LEU A 156 -8.43 6.33 -22.58
N ALA A 157 -9.70 6.69 -22.81
CA ALA A 157 -10.15 8.06 -23.03
C ALA A 157 -10.64 8.78 -21.76
N GLN A 158 -10.71 8.08 -20.61
CA GLN A 158 -11.20 8.61 -19.33
C GLN A 158 -10.30 9.67 -18.68
#